data_be2716271d5507e24d3812b3d865e19c
#
_entry.id   be2716271d5507e24d3812b3d865e19c
#
_cell.length_a   1.000
_cell.length_b   1.000
_cell.length_c   1.000
_cell.angle_alpha   90.00
_cell.angle_beta   90.00
_cell.angle_gamma   90.00
#
_symmetry.space_group_name_H-M   'P 1'
#
loop_
_entity.id
_entity.type
_entity.pdbx_description
1 polymer ?
#
loop_
_entity_poly.entity_id
_entity_poly.type
_entity_poly.pdbx_seq_one_letter_code
_entity_poly.pdbx_strand_id
1 'polypeptide(L)'
;MQKEQRRMRPEREAAEGYMRIRKAYIRTLTALLALALWLWPIQTEAVQAPGEEAPAPLELRARAAVLMDGDTGRILYGKNQDQPLPMASTTKIMTCILALENASLDDVVEVSSYAASMPDVQLNIREGEQYRLEDLLYSLMLESHNDTAAAIAEHVAGTREAFADMMNQKARDIGCRDTFFITPNGLDAEDPDTGRIHSTTAAELAGILRYCLFQSPEREGFLQVTRAPSHAFSDVSGTRTFSCVNHNALLTTTKGAISGKTGF
;
A
#
# COMPACT_ATOMS: atom_id res chain seq x y z
N MET A 1 45.74 -49.59 67.90
CA MET A 1 45.36 -48.69 66.76
C MET A 1 44.56 -49.37 65.65
N GLN A 2 44.91 -50.56 65.13
CA GLN A 2 44.14 -51.22 64.04
C GLN A 2 42.77 -51.79 64.42
N LYS A 3 42.46 -52.07 65.68
CA LYS A 3 41.12 -52.55 66.11
C LYS A 3 40.06 -51.44 66.21
N GLU A 4 40.45 -50.23 66.47
CA GLU A 4 39.53 -49.09 66.56
C GLU A 4 39.09 -48.57 65.19
N GLN A 5 39.99 -48.65 64.22
CA GLN A 5 39.67 -48.25 62.85
C GLN A 5 38.65 -49.19 62.19
N ARG A 6 38.61 -50.49 62.58
CA ARG A 6 37.61 -51.47 62.06
C ARG A 6 36.22 -51.30 62.63
N ARG A 7 36.08 -50.73 63.82
CA ARG A 7 34.80 -50.45 64.46
C ARG A 7 34.08 -49.19 63.91
N MET A 8 34.82 -48.24 63.46
CA MET A 8 34.26 -46.95 62.94
C MET A 8 33.90 -46.97 61.45
N ARG A 9 34.26 -48.00 60.72
CA ARG A 9 33.95 -48.10 59.26
C ARG A 9 32.43 -48.23 58.98
N PRO A 10 31.64 -49.08 59.65
CA PRO A 10 30.24 -49.21 59.36
C PRO A 10 29.42 -47.97 59.70
N GLU A 11 29.81 -47.23 60.75
CA GLU A 11 29.11 -45.95 61.14
C GLU A 11 29.39 -44.83 60.12
N ARG A 12 30.60 -44.75 59.55
CA ARG A 12 30.93 -43.82 58.46
C ARG A 12 30.21 -44.15 57.19
N GLU A 13 30.14 -45.42 56.81
CA GLU A 13 29.44 -45.86 55.58
C GLU A 13 27.93 -45.64 55.73
N ALA A 14 27.32 -45.85 56.92
CA ALA A 14 25.95 -45.54 57.18
C ALA A 14 25.66 -44.02 57.13
N ALA A 15 26.56 -43.20 57.72
CA ALA A 15 26.44 -41.74 57.68
C ALA A 15 26.57 -41.17 56.25
N GLU A 16 27.52 -41.72 55.46
CA GLU A 16 27.67 -41.34 54.04
C GLU A 16 26.46 -41.75 53.18
N GLY A 17 25.90 -42.96 53.43
CA GLY A 17 24.68 -43.43 52.81
C GLY A 17 23.48 -42.53 53.12
N TYR A 18 23.30 -42.17 54.37
CA TYR A 18 22.25 -41.22 54.81
C TYR A 18 22.39 -39.85 54.15
N MET A 19 23.62 -39.32 54.09
CA MET A 19 23.90 -38.06 53.46
C MET A 19 23.65 -38.09 51.95
N ARG A 20 23.92 -39.20 51.26
CA ARG A 20 23.62 -39.38 49.83
C ARG A 20 22.11 -39.38 49.56
N ILE A 21 21.37 -40.15 50.37
CA ILE A 21 19.89 -40.20 50.28
C ILE A 21 19.29 -38.85 50.57
N ARG A 22 19.73 -38.12 51.61
CA ARG A 22 19.26 -36.77 51.92
C ARG A 22 19.54 -35.75 50.81
N LYS A 23 20.74 -35.84 50.21
CA LYS A 23 21.08 -34.99 49.04
C LYS A 23 20.23 -35.30 47.81
N ALA A 24 19.94 -36.58 47.58
CA ALA A 24 19.06 -36.98 46.47
C ALA A 24 17.62 -36.49 46.70
N TYR A 25 17.11 -36.66 47.92
CA TYR A 25 15.75 -36.18 48.30
C TYR A 25 15.60 -34.66 48.15
N ILE A 26 16.61 -33.91 48.62
CA ILE A 26 16.58 -32.42 48.46
C ILE A 26 16.62 -32.04 47.00
N ARG A 27 17.41 -32.72 46.14
CA ARG A 27 17.46 -32.43 44.68
C ARG A 27 16.17 -32.76 43.98
N THR A 28 15.50 -33.85 44.34
CA THR A 28 14.20 -34.19 43.77
C THR A 28 13.10 -33.24 44.24
N LEU A 29 13.11 -32.81 45.50
CA LEU A 29 12.16 -31.86 46.01
C LEU A 29 12.31 -30.47 45.39
N THR A 30 13.55 -29.99 45.17
CA THR A 30 13.82 -28.74 44.47
C THR A 30 13.44 -28.78 43.01
N ALA A 31 13.64 -29.93 42.34
CA ALA A 31 13.21 -30.11 40.96
C ALA A 31 11.68 -30.12 40.81
N LEU A 32 10.98 -30.75 41.74
CA LEU A 32 9.51 -30.79 41.77
C LEU A 32 8.91 -29.42 42.08
N LEU A 33 9.53 -28.63 43.00
CA LEU A 33 9.14 -27.27 43.27
C LEU A 33 9.34 -26.31 42.08
N ALA A 34 10.47 -26.46 41.37
CA ALA A 34 10.75 -25.72 40.17
C ALA A 34 9.76 -26.04 39.04
N LEU A 35 9.40 -27.36 38.89
CA LEU A 35 8.40 -27.78 37.92
C LEU A 35 6.99 -27.26 38.27
N ALA A 36 6.63 -27.23 39.56
CA ALA A 36 5.36 -26.69 40.03
C ALA A 36 5.25 -25.17 39.80
N LEU A 37 6.35 -24.43 39.93
CA LEU A 37 6.40 -22.99 39.63
C LEU A 37 6.32 -22.73 38.11
N TRP A 38 6.81 -23.63 37.25
CA TRP A 38 6.70 -23.54 35.81
C TRP A 38 5.32 -23.90 35.28
N LEU A 39 4.59 -24.77 36.00
CA LEU A 39 3.23 -25.20 35.64
C LEU A 39 2.13 -24.34 36.29
N TRP A 40 2.52 -23.35 37.11
CA TRP A 40 1.54 -22.43 37.67
C TRP A 40 1.06 -21.50 36.54
N PRO A 41 -0.22 -21.58 36.14
CA PRO A 41 -0.73 -20.64 35.14
C PRO A 41 -0.59 -19.23 35.71
N ILE A 42 0.28 -18.43 35.12
CA ILE A 42 0.27 -16.98 35.36
C ILE A 42 -1.05 -16.49 34.76
N GLN A 43 -2.07 -16.42 35.56
CA GLN A 43 -3.27 -15.65 35.20
C GLN A 43 -2.84 -14.18 35.23
N THR A 44 -2.34 -13.70 34.07
CA THR A 44 -2.31 -12.28 33.82
C THR A 44 -3.76 -11.86 33.62
N GLU A 45 -4.44 -11.48 34.69
CA GLU A 45 -5.62 -10.63 34.54
C GLU A 45 -5.13 -9.41 33.79
N ALA A 46 -5.57 -9.30 32.54
CA ALA A 46 -5.40 -8.06 31.79
C ALA A 46 -6.10 -7.00 32.62
N VAL A 47 -5.30 -6.14 33.26
CA VAL A 47 -5.81 -4.92 33.88
C VAL A 47 -6.43 -4.12 32.75
N GLN A 48 -7.74 -4.27 32.57
CA GLN A 48 -8.51 -3.36 31.73
C GLN A 48 -8.40 -1.99 32.41
N ALA A 49 -7.70 -1.09 31.72
CA ALA A 49 -7.74 0.32 32.11
C ALA A 49 -9.20 0.77 32.16
N PRO A 50 -9.62 1.47 33.21
CA PRO A 50 -11.01 1.86 33.35
C PRO A 50 -11.38 2.82 32.22
N GLY A 51 -12.28 2.37 31.33
CA GLY A 51 -13.27 3.25 30.71
C GLY A 51 -12.84 4.07 29.51
N GLU A 52 -12.06 3.53 28.55
CA GLU A 52 -12.26 3.99 27.17
C GLU A 52 -13.23 3.02 26.48
N GLU A 53 -14.49 3.40 26.40
CA GLU A 53 -15.42 2.77 25.48
C GLU A 53 -14.77 2.78 24.10
N ALA A 54 -14.63 1.60 23.48
CA ALA A 54 -14.14 1.53 22.12
C ALA A 54 -14.97 2.51 21.26
N PRO A 55 -14.33 3.41 20.51
CA PRO A 55 -15.06 4.38 19.72
C PRO A 55 -16.07 3.66 18.83
N ALA A 56 -17.28 4.21 18.76
CA ALA A 56 -18.36 3.63 17.96
C ALA A 56 -17.84 3.34 16.53
N PRO A 57 -18.22 2.21 15.91
CA PRO A 57 -17.77 1.88 14.57
C PRO A 57 -18.05 3.04 13.61
N LEU A 58 -17.06 3.41 12.80
CA LEU A 58 -17.23 4.45 11.79
C LEU A 58 -18.31 4.00 10.78
N GLU A 59 -19.42 4.70 10.72
CA GLU A 59 -20.45 4.50 9.71
C GLU A 59 -19.98 5.12 8.38
N LEU A 60 -19.22 4.35 7.58
CA LEU A 60 -18.78 4.79 6.27
C LEU A 60 -19.79 4.37 5.20
N ARG A 61 -20.20 5.31 4.34
CA ARG A 61 -21.05 5.02 3.16
C ARG A 61 -20.29 4.30 2.04
N ALA A 62 -18.96 4.41 2.01
CA ALA A 62 -18.12 3.73 1.05
C ALA A 62 -18.29 2.21 1.11
N ARG A 63 -18.28 1.53 -0.05
CA ARG A 63 -18.35 0.06 -0.16
C ARG A 63 -17.11 -0.61 0.46
N ALA A 64 -15.92 -0.02 0.24
CA ALA A 64 -14.67 -0.40 0.86
C ALA A 64 -13.90 0.85 1.30
N ALA A 65 -13.11 0.72 2.36
CA ALA A 65 -12.25 1.79 2.86
C ALA A 65 -11.07 1.22 3.63
N VAL A 66 -9.97 1.96 3.66
CA VAL A 66 -8.80 1.63 4.46
C VAL A 66 -8.17 2.90 5.02
N LEU A 67 -7.64 2.82 6.23
CA LEU A 67 -6.69 3.76 6.80
C LEU A 67 -5.37 3.04 6.99
N MET A 68 -4.33 3.52 6.34
CA MET A 68 -2.99 2.94 6.37
C MET A 68 -1.99 3.95 6.93
N ASP A 69 -1.11 3.49 7.80
CA ASP A 69 0.05 4.25 8.25
C ASP A 69 1.04 4.39 7.09
N GLY A 70 1.38 5.64 6.72
CA GLY A 70 2.19 5.93 5.53
C GLY A 70 3.64 5.44 5.67
N ASP A 71 4.22 5.50 6.87
CA ASP A 71 5.61 5.12 7.08
C ASP A 71 5.78 3.60 7.06
N THR A 72 4.92 2.88 7.78
CA THR A 72 5.05 1.43 7.99
C THR A 72 4.24 0.58 7.01
N GLY A 73 3.18 1.14 6.40
CA GLY A 73 2.21 0.39 5.61
C GLY A 73 1.22 -0.42 6.45
N ARG A 74 1.20 -0.25 7.77
CA ARG A 74 0.29 -0.96 8.66
C ARG A 74 -1.14 -0.46 8.47
N ILE A 75 -2.10 -1.38 8.29
CA ILE A 75 -3.53 -1.06 8.27
C ILE A 75 -3.98 -0.75 9.70
N LEU A 76 -4.54 0.44 9.89
CA LEU A 76 -5.07 0.94 11.17
C LEU A 76 -6.58 0.74 11.27
N TYR A 77 -7.27 0.80 10.13
CA TYR A 77 -8.70 0.55 9.99
C TYR A 77 -9.01 0.00 8.60
N GLY A 78 -9.99 -0.89 8.49
CA GLY A 78 -10.45 -1.43 7.22
C GLY A 78 -11.93 -1.78 7.23
N LYS A 79 -12.60 -1.49 6.11
CA LYS A 79 -13.94 -1.95 5.77
C LYS A 79 -13.87 -2.58 4.39
N ASN A 80 -14.11 -3.88 4.28
CA ASN A 80 -14.01 -4.64 3.03
C ASN A 80 -12.73 -4.31 2.25
N GLN A 81 -11.64 -4.03 2.97
CA GLN A 81 -10.40 -3.47 2.40
C GLN A 81 -9.73 -4.41 1.40
N ASP A 82 -10.00 -5.71 1.48
CA ASP A 82 -9.43 -6.74 0.60
C ASP A 82 -10.41 -7.19 -0.50
N GLN A 83 -11.58 -6.55 -0.62
CA GLN A 83 -12.54 -6.85 -1.67
C GLN A 83 -12.13 -6.19 -2.98
N PRO A 84 -11.89 -6.95 -4.08
CA PRO A 84 -11.68 -6.37 -5.40
C PRO A 84 -12.92 -5.60 -5.88
N LEU A 85 -12.71 -4.37 -6.30
CA LEU A 85 -13.76 -3.48 -6.80
C LEU A 85 -13.22 -2.68 -7.99
N PRO A 86 -14.08 -2.27 -8.94
CA PRO A 86 -13.71 -1.27 -9.94
C PRO A 86 -13.18 -0.02 -9.27
N MET A 87 -12.07 0.51 -9.79
CA MET A 87 -11.33 1.59 -9.15
C MET A 87 -11.51 2.95 -9.81
N ALA A 88 -12.18 3.00 -10.95
CA ALA A 88 -12.41 4.19 -11.75
C ALA A 88 -11.11 5.02 -11.93
N SER A 89 -11.20 6.33 -11.94
CA SER A 89 -10.06 7.23 -12.18
C SER A 89 -8.95 7.22 -11.11
N THR A 90 -9.09 6.46 -10.02
CA THR A 90 -7.94 6.25 -9.11
C THR A 90 -6.83 5.41 -9.80
N THR A 91 -7.14 4.68 -10.86
CA THR A 91 -6.19 4.06 -11.81
C THR A 91 -5.07 5.02 -12.24
N LYS A 92 -5.40 6.30 -12.44
CA LYS A 92 -4.48 7.32 -12.94
C LYS A 92 -3.30 7.61 -11.99
N ILE A 93 -3.37 7.15 -10.73
CA ILE A 93 -2.21 7.14 -9.81
C ILE A 93 -1.09 6.28 -10.39
N MET A 94 -1.43 5.06 -10.86
CA MET A 94 -0.47 4.14 -11.47
C MET A 94 0.03 4.69 -12.82
N THR A 95 -0.86 5.25 -13.62
CA THR A 95 -0.50 5.88 -14.91
C THR A 95 0.49 7.02 -14.72
N CYS A 96 0.25 7.90 -13.74
CA CYS A 96 1.11 9.02 -13.43
C CYS A 96 2.51 8.57 -12.97
N ILE A 97 2.59 7.64 -12.03
CA ILE A 97 3.89 7.20 -11.52
C ILE A 97 4.71 6.44 -12.55
N LEU A 98 4.08 5.63 -13.40
CA LEU A 98 4.77 4.95 -14.49
C LEU A 98 5.30 5.92 -15.53
N ALA A 99 4.56 6.96 -15.87
CA ALA A 99 5.04 7.99 -16.79
C ALA A 99 6.25 8.73 -16.21
N LEU A 100 6.19 9.13 -14.94
CA LEU A 100 7.30 9.79 -14.25
C LEU A 100 8.56 8.91 -14.16
N GLU A 101 8.41 7.60 -13.96
CA GLU A 101 9.54 6.68 -13.82
C GLU A 101 10.15 6.22 -15.15
N ASN A 102 9.45 6.36 -16.28
CA ASN A 102 9.86 5.75 -17.56
C ASN A 102 10.01 6.75 -18.72
N ALA A 103 9.68 8.02 -18.54
CA ALA A 103 9.76 9.04 -19.58
C ALA A 103 10.29 10.37 -19.00
N SER A 104 10.71 11.28 -19.87
CA SER A 104 11.12 12.62 -19.47
C SER A 104 9.93 13.59 -19.47
N LEU A 105 9.84 14.46 -18.45
CA LEU A 105 8.81 15.49 -18.39
C LEU A 105 8.81 16.42 -19.59
N ASP A 106 9.98 16.59 -20.23
CA ASP A 106 10.16 17.41 -21.44
C ASP A 106 9.78 16.70 -22.73
N ASP A 107 9.45 15.39 -22.68
CA ASP A 107 9.05 14.65 -23.88
C ASP A 107 7.84 15.28 -24.55
N VAL A 108 7.84 15.21 -25.88
CA VAL A 108 6.71 15.64 -26.70
C VAL A 108 5.84 14.42 -27.03
N VAL A 109 4.64 14.43 -26.50
CA VAL A 109 3.63 13.38 -26.73
C VAL A 109 2.79 13.76 -27.93
N GLU A 110 2.77 12.91 -28.97
CA GLU A 110 1.87 13.05 -30.11
C GLU A 110 0.57 12.29 -29.85
N VAL A 111 -0.54 12.93 -30.14
CA VAL A 111 -1.88 12.40 -29.90
C VAL A 111 -2.29 11.47 -31.04
N SER A 112 -2.57 10.21 -30.72
CA SER A 112 -3.13 9.24 -31.67
C SER A 112 -4.63 9.46 -31.90
N SER A 113 -5.16 8.83 -32.97
CA SER A 113 -6.60 8.77 -33.20
C SER A 113 -7.35 8.05 -32.08
N TYR A 114 -6.72 7.04 -31.47
CA TYR A 114 -7.31 6.33 -30.32
C TYR A 114 -7.42 7.23 -29.10
N ALA A 115 -6.34 7.91 -28.71
CA ALA A 115 -6.38 8.84 -27.59
C ALA A 115 -7.42 9.94 -27.80
N ALA A 116 -7.48 10.53 -28.98
CA ALA A 116 -8.47 11.57 -29.34
C ALA A 116 -9.92 11.06 -29.32
N SER A 117 -10.16 9.74 -29.42
CA SER A 117 -11.49 9.13 -29.41
C SER A 117 -11.98 8.73 -28.01
N MET A 118 -11.19 8.92 -26.97
CA MET A 118 -11.60 8.50 -25.61
C MET A 118 -12.89 9.21 -25.17
N PRO A 119 -13.77 8.50 -24.42
CA PRO A 119 -15.00 9.13 -23.90
C PRO A 119 -14.68 10.09 -22.74
N ASP A 120 -15.69 10.88 -22.39
CA ASP A 120 -15.63 11.80 -21.25
C ASP A 120 -15.17 11.11 -19.93
N VAL A 121 -14.37 11.80 -19.16
CA VAL A 121 -13.97 13.22 -19.12
C VAL A 121 -12.75 13.43 -20.04
N GLN A 122 -12.73 14.51 -20.83
CA GLN A 122 -11.72 14.76 -21.86
C GLN A 122 -11.12 16.18 -21.76
N LEU A 123 -9.84 16.28 -22.10
CA LEU A 123 -9.19 17.56 -22.46
C LEU A 123 -9.62 18.00 -23.89
N ASN A 124 -10.17 17.07 -24.67
CA ASN A 124 -10.51 17.21 -26.06
C ASN A 124 -9.29 17.44 -26.96
N ILE A 125 -8.22 16.69 -26.68
CA ILE A 125 -7.04 16.65 -27.56
C ILE A 125 -7.39 16.01 -28.92
N ARG A 126 -6.69 16.40 -29.98
CA ARG A 126 -6.99 15.98 -31.36
C ARG A 126 -5.83 15.20 -31.93
N GLU A 127 -6.13 14.27 -32.80
CA GLU A 127 -5.13 13.49 -33.55
C GLU A 127 -4.08 14.42 -34.20
N GLY A 128 -2.79 14.08 -34.02
CA GLY A 128 -1.66 14.83 -34.52
C GLY A 128 -1.27 16.07 -33.69
N GLU A 129 -2.07 16.48 -32.71
CA GLU A 129 -1.62 17.51 -31.76
C GLU A 129 -0.48 16.99 -30.90
N GLN A 130 0.37 17.91 -30.45
CA GLN A 130 1.53 17.57 -29.62
C GLN A 130 1.51 18.36 -28.32
N TYR A 131 1.86 17.70 -27.21
CA TYR A 131 1.88 18.27 -25.86
C TYR A 131 3.14 17.83 -25.12
N ARG A 132 3.61 18.63 -24.16
CA ARG A 132 4.61 18.18 -23.22
C ARG A 132 4.02 17.12 -22.30
N LEU A 133 4.80 16.10 -21.95
CA LEU A 133 4.37 15.07 -21.00
C LEU A 133 4.01 15.66 -19.65
N GLU A 134 4.79 16.63 -19.15
CA GLU A 134 4.49 17.32 -17.89
C GLU A 134 3.08 17.92 -17.90
N ASP A 135 2.70 18.61 -18.95
CA ASP A 135 1.38 19.27 -19.08
C ASP A 135 0.24 18.25 -19.08
N LEU A 136 0.44 17.12 -19.77
CA LEU A 136 -0.53 16.03 -19.77
C LEU A 136 -0.65 15.35 -18.41
N LEU A 137 0.42 15.27 -17.60
CA LEU A 137 0.36 14.74 -16.24
C LEU A 137 -0.46 15.63 -15.31
N TYR A 138 -0.36 16.96 -15.44
CA TYR A 138 -1.27 17.87 -14.72
C TYR A 138 -2.72 17.68 -15.16
N SER A 139 -2.98 17.62 -16.46
CA SER A 139 -4.31 17.34 -17.01
C SER A 139 -4.89 16.01 -16.46
N LEU A 140 -4.07 14.95 -16.46
CA LEU A 140 -4.41 13.62 -15.93
C LEU A 140 -4.82 13.66 -14.46
N MET A 141 -4.03 14.33 -13.62
CA MET A 141 -4.20 14.24 -12.18
C MET A 141 -5.18 15.26 -11.62
N LEU A 142 -5.23 16.47 -12.19
CA LEU A 142 -6.08 17.55 -11.71
C LEU A 142 -7.54 17.39 -12.20
N GLU A 143 -7.73 17.18 -13.50
CA GLU A 143 -9.04 17.13 -14.16
C GLU A 143 -9.50 15.69 -14.49
N SER A 144 -8.57 14.73 -14.42
CA SER A 144 -8.89 13.32 -14.67
C SER A 144 -9.21 12.93 -16.12
N HIS A 145 -8.65 13.64 -17.10
CA HIS A 145 -8.96 13.44 -18.51
C HIS A 145 -8.56 12.04 -19.03
N ASN A 146 -9.44 11.38 -19.74
CA ASN A 146 -9.26 10.01 -20.24
C ASN A 146 -8.41 9.96 -21.50
N ASP A 147 -8.55 10.93 -22.38
CA ASP A 147 -7.77 11.11 -23.60
C ASP A 147 -6.28 11.35 -23.28
N THR A 148 -5.98 12.16 -22.27
CA THR A 148 -4.60 12.37 -21.82
C THR A 148 -4.00 11.10 -21.22
N ALA A 149 -4.77 10.30 -20.49
CA ALA A 149 -4.30 9.01 -19.96
C ALA A 149 -3.93 8.03 -21.09
N ALA A 150 -4.72 7.99 -22.17
CA ALA A 150 -4.46 7.16 -23.33
C ALA A 150 -3.20 7.62 -24.08
N ALA A 151 -3.07 8.93 -24.33
CA ALA A 151 -1.90 9.50 -24.99
C ALA A 151 -0.59 9.25 -24.20
N ILE A 152 -0.62 9.42 -22.88
CA ILE A 152 0.51 9.11 -22.00
C ILE A 152 0.88 7.63 -22.10
N ALA A 153 -0.10 6.73 -22.02
CA ALA A 153 0.15 5.29 -22.07
C ALA A 153 0.80 4.86 -23.39
N GLU A 154 0.30 5.36 -24.51
CA GLU A 154 0.87 5.08 -25.84
C GLU A 154 2.28 5.65 -25.98
N HIS A 155 2.53 6.85 -25.45
CA HIS A 155 3.86 7.45 -25.47
C HIS A 155 4.88 6.62 -24.67
N VAL A 156 4.52 6.19 -23.45
CA VAL A 156 5.43 5.49 -22.52
C VAL A 156 5.72 4.06 -22.97
N ALA A 157 4.72 3.33 -23.49
CA ALA A 157 4.83 1.91 -23.78
C ALA A 157 4.64 1.54 -25.24
N GLY A 158 4.36 2.50 -26.12
CA GLY A 158 4.06 2.28 -27.52
C GLY A 158 2.64 1.82 -27.82
N THR A 159 2.03 1.05 -26.91
CA THR A 159 0.62 0.61 -27.00
C THR A 159 -0.03 0.61 -25.63
N ARG A 160 -1.37 0.70 -25.60
CA ARG A 160 -2.15 0.62 -24.36
C ARG A 160 -2.03 -0.76 -23.69
N GLU A 161 -1.93 -1.83 -24.48
CA GLU A 161 -1.77 -3.20 -24.00
C GLU A 161 -0.42 -3.36 -23.28
N ALA A 162 0.66 -2.91 -23.91
CA ALA A 162 1.99 -2.92 -23.29
C ALA A 162 2.03 -2.05 -22.02
N PHE A 163 1.28 -0.93 -21.99
CA PHE A 163 1.17 -0.11 -20.80
C PHE A 163 0.41 -0.82 -19.69
N ALA A 164 -0.69 -1.53 -20.01
CA ALA A 164 -1.41 -2.35 -19.04
C ALA A 164 -0.52 -3.44 -18.43
N ASP A 165 0.34 -4.08 -19.25
CA ASP A 165 1.34 -5.04 -18.77
C ASP A 165 2.34 -4.38 -17.81
N MET A 166 2.82 -3.16 -18.12
CA MET A 166 3.66 -2.38 -17.20
C MET A 166 2.95 -2.05 -15.89
N MET A 167 1.68 -1.63 -15.94
CA MET A 167 0.87 -1.36 -14.75
C MET A 167 0.73 -2.61 -13.87
N ASN A 168 0.43 -3.75 -14.47
CA ASN A 168 0.29 -5.02 -13.77
C ASN A 168 1.63 -5.51 -13.19
N GLN A 169 2.73 -5.31 -13.91
CA GLN A 169 4.06 -5.64 -13.40
C GLN A 169 4.41 -4.76 -12.20
N LYS A 170 4.22 -3.45 -12.30
CA LYS A 170 4.45 -2.51 -11.19
C LYS A 170 3.58 -2.84 -9.97
N ALA A 171 2.31 -3.20 -10.17
CA ALA A 171 1.43 -3.63 -9.09
C ALA A 171 2.00 -4.85 -8.35
N ARG A 172 2.48 -5.86 -9.08
CA ARG A 172 3.16 -7.03 -8.48
C ARG A 172 4.42 -6.64 -7.71
N ASP A 173 5.24 -5.75 -8.26
CA ASP A 173 6.49 -5.28 -7.64
C ASP A 173 6.22 -4.51 -6.32
N ILE A 174 5.10 -3.80 -6.24
CA ILE A 174 4.61 -3.12 -5.02
C ILE A 174 4.05 -4.14 -4.01
N GLY A 175 3.69 -5.36 -4.46
CA GLY A 175 3.14 -6.43 -3.61
C GLY A 175 1.63 -6.63 -3.74
N CYS A 176 0.97 -5.99 -4.72
CA CYS A 176 -0.44 -6.20 -5.01
C CYS A 176 -0.69 -7.59 -5.62
N ARG A 177 -1.74 -8.28 -5.17
CA ARG A 177 -2.10 -9.64 -5.61
C ARG A 177 -3.46 -9.68 -6.30
N ASP A 178 -4.36 -8.81 -5.87
CA ASP A 178 -5.76 -8.75 -6.29
C ASP A 178 -6.04 -7.55 -7.23
N THR A 179 -5.01 -6.73 -7.53
CA THR A 179 -5.09 -5.65 -8.50
C THR A 179 -4.90 -6.18 -9.91
N PHE A 180 -5.75 -5.70 -10.84
CA PHE A 180 -5.62 -6.00 -12.25
C PHE A 180 -5.99 -4.78 -13.10
N PHE A 181 -5.02 -4.30 -13.85
CA PHE A 181 -5.15 -3.17 -14.75
C PHE A 181 -5.39 -3.61 -16.19
N ILE A 182 -6.35 -2.98 -16.87
CA ILE A 182 -6.62 -3.17 -18.30
C ILE A 182 -6.51 -1.82 -19.03
N THR A 183 -6.97 -0.74 -18.39
CA THR A 183 -7.02 0.59 -19.00
C THR A 183 -6.16 1.60 -18.23
N PRO A 184 -5.50 2.57 -18.89
CA PRO A 184 -4.70 3.59 -18.21
C PRO A 184 -5.54 4.68 -17.55
N ASN A 185 -6.81 4.80 -17.90
CA ASN A 185 -7.73 5.86 -17.47
C ASN A 185 -8.71 5.43 -16.39
N GLY A 186 -8.91 4.10 -16.20
CA GLY A 186 -9.84 3.55 -15.22
C GLY A 186 -11.27 3.37 -15.71
N LEU A 187 -11.49 3.41 -17.02
CA LEU A 187 -12.74 2.94 -17.60
C LEU A 187 -12.91 1.45 -17.33
N ASP A 188 -14.14 1.04 -17.04
CA ASP A 188 -14.48 -0.34 -16.78
C ASP A 188 -14.12 -1.20 -18.00
N ALA A 189 -13.46 -2.31 -17.75
CA ALA A 189 -13.05 -3.27 -18.76
C ALA A 189 -12.97 -4.67 -18.16
N GLU A 190 -13.16 -5.65 -19.03
CA GLU A 190 -13.03 -7.08 -18.74
C GLU A 190 -12.06 -7.69 -19.75
N ASP A 191 -11.14 -8.49 -19.27
CA ASP A 191 -10.23 -9.26 -20.08
C ASP A 191 -11.01 -10.43 -20.71
N PRO A 192 -11.11 -10.49 -22.05
CA PRO A 192 -11.97 -11.47 -22.73
C PRO A 192 -11.48 -12.91 -22.57
N ASP A 193 -10.20 -13.13 -22.30
CA ASP A 193 -9.60 -14.46 -22.21
C ASP A 193 -9.74 -15.04 -20.81
N THR A 194 -9.67 -14.20 -19.78
CA THR A 194 -9.65 -14.63 -18.36
C THR A 194 -10.93 -14.27 -17.60
N GLY A 195 -11.75 -13.36 -18.11
CA GLY A 195 -12.90 -12.82 -17.41
C GLY A 195 -12.55 -11.93 -16.21
N ARG A 196 -11.27 -11.54 -16.08
CA ARG A 196 -10.84 -10.62 -15.00
C ARG A 196 -11.28 -9.20 -15.32
N ILE A 197 -11.83 -8.52 -14.32
CA ILE A 197 -12.23 -7.12 -14.45
C ILE A 197 -11.10 -6.17 -14.04
N HIS A 198 -11.11 -4.96 -14.60
CA HIS A 198 -10.25 -3.86 -14.18
C HIS A 198 -10.61 -3.45 -12.74
N SER A 199 -9.81 -3.89 -11.77
CA SER A 199 -10.14 -3.78 -10.35
C SER A 199 -8.91 -3.71 -9.44
N THR A 200 -9.12 -3.22 -8.24
CA THR A 200 -8.16 -3.25 -7.12
C THR A 200 -8.90 -3.40 -5.80
N THR A 201 -8.18 -3.59 -4.70
CA THR A 201 -8.72 -3.52 -3.35
C THR A 201 -8.38 -2.16 -2.71
N ALA A 202 -9.13 -1.75 -1.69
CA ALA A 202 -8.82 -0.51 -0.98
C ALA A 202 -7.43 -0.56 -0.33
N ALA A 203 -7.04 -1.72 0.21
CA ALA A 203 -5.72 -1.93 0.81
C ALA A 203 -4.59 -1.80 -0.21
N GLU A 204 -4.73 -2.41 -1.39
CA GLU A 204 -3.71 -2.35 -2.43
C GLU A 204 -3.62 -0.96 -3.08
N LEU A 205 -4.75 -0.29 -3.29
CA LEU A 205 -4.77 1.10 -3.77
C LEU A 205 -4.04 2.04 -2.81
N ALA A 206 -4.23 1.87 -1.50
CA ALA A 206 -3.47 2.62 -0.50
C ALA A 206 -1.98 2.26 -0.53
N GLY A 207 -1.63 0.99 -0.77
CA GLY A 207 -0.25 0.53 -0.98
C GLY A 207 0.40 1.17 -2.20
N ILE A 208 -0.32 1.25 -3.32
CA ILE A 208 0.13 1.93 -4.55
C ILE A 208 0.37 3.43 -4.28
N LEU A 209 -0.58 4.10 -3.63
CA LEU A 209 -0.42 5.52 -3.29
C LEU A 209 0.75 5.72 -2.31
N ARG A 210 0.91 4.82 -1.33
CA ARG A 210 2.05 4.83 -0.42
C ARG A 210 3.37 4.70 -1.16
N TYR A 211 3.47 3.79 -2.15
CA TYR A 211 4.64 3.69 -3.01
C TYR A 211 4.96 5.03 -3.68
N CYS A 212 3.98 5.66 -4.32
CA CYS A 212 4.16 6.95 -5.00
C CYS A 212 4.67 8.05 -4.06
N LEU A 213 4.20 8.07 -2.81
CA LEU A 213 4.48 9.15 -1.85
C LEU A 213 5.78 8.97 -1.05
N PHE A 214 6.22 7.73 -0.81
CA PHE A 214 7.29 7.43 0.15
C PHE A 214 8.41 6.56 -0.40
N GLN A 215 8.20 5.83 -1.50
CA GLN A 215 9.14 4.80 -1.96
C GLN A 215 9.66 5.01 -3.37
N SER A 216 8.86 5.61 -4.26
CA SER A 216 9.28 5.87 -5.64
C SER A 216 10.45 6.86 -5.69
N PRO A 217 11.42 6.66 -6.61
CA PRO A 217 12.44 7.66 -6.90
C PRO A 217 11.82 8.97 -7.42
N GLU A 218 10.64 8.90 -8.06
CA GLU A 218 9.93 10.04 -8.65
C GLU A 218 8.85 10.63 -7.72
N ARG A 219 8.92 10.36 -6.41
CA ARG A 219 7.96 10.84 -5.42
C ARG A 219 7.79 12.37 -5.42
N GLU A 220 8.86 13.12 -5.64
CA GLU A 220 8.79 14.60 -5.65
C GLU A 220 8.02 15.10 -6.88
N GLY A 221 8.26 14.51 -8.05
CA GLY A 221 7.48 14.81 -9.27
C GLY A 221 6.00 14.46 -9.09
N PHE A 222 5.72 13.29 -8.49
CA PHE A 222 4.35 12.89 -8.18
C PHE A 222 3.66 13.87 -7.22
N LEU A 223 4.35 14.29 -6.16
CA LEU A 223 3.85 15.27 -5.21
C LEU A 223 3.65 16.65 -5.86
N GLN A 224 4.57 17.08 -6.72
CA GLN A 224 4.48 18.36 -7.44
C GLN A 224 3.19 18.41 -8.27
N VAL A 225 2.94 17.37 -9.09
CA VAL A 225 1.75 17.30 -9.94
C VAL A 225 0.47 17.23 -9.11
N THR A 226 0.41 16.36 -8.10
CA THR A 226 -0.84 16.08 -7.37
C THR A 226 -1.23 17.18 -6.38
N ARG A 227 -0.27 18.01 -5.94
CA ARG A 227 -0.50 19.14 -5.02
C ARG A 227 -0.86 20.44 -5.74
N ALA A 228 -0.57 20.55 -7.02
CA ALA A 228 -0.82 21.77 -7.75
C ALA A 228 -2.30 22.17 -7.66
N PRO A 229 -2.62 23.41 -7.30
CA PRO A 229 -4.01 23.86 -7.26
C PRO A 229 -4.59 24.04 -8.65
N SER A 230 -3.75 24.42 -9.62
CA SER A 230 -4.08 24.57 -11.03
C SER A 230 -2.83 24.52 -11.88
N HIS A 231 -2.99 24.27 -13.18
CA HIS A 231 -1.92 24.32 -14.16
C HIS A 231 -2.47 24.83 -15.49
N ALA A 232 -1.77 25.79 -16.11
CA ALA A 232 -2.12 26.32 -17.41
C ALA A 232 -1.00 26.03 -18.41
N PHE A 233 -1.36 25.57 -19.60
CA PHE A 233 -0.42 25.16 -20.64
C PHE A 233 -1.00 25.35 -22.04
N SER A 234 -0.18 25.19 -23.05
CA SER A 234 -0.58 25.17 -24.44
C SER A 234 -0.08 23.92 -25.12
N ASP A 235 -0.72 23.55 -26.24
CA ASP A 235 -0.12 22.59 -27.16
C ASP A 235 1.25 23.11 -27.66
N VAL A 236 2.10 22.25 -28.17
CA VAL A 236 3.46 22.61 -28.62
C VAL A 236 3.43 23.70 -29.69
N SER A 237 2.39 23.72 -30.53
CA SER A 237 2.22 24.76 -31.57
C SER A 237 1.81 26.13 -31.01
N GLY A 238 1.33 26.19 -29.76
CA GLY A 238 0.81 27.40 -29.13
C GLY A 238 -0.57 27.83 -29.64
N THR A 239 -1.27 26.99 -30.39
CA THR A 239 -2.58 27.32 -30.98
C THR A 239 -3.75 27.13 -30.01
N ARG A 240 -3.59 26.21 -29.05
CA ARG A 240 -4.62 25.92 -28.05
C ARG A 240 -4.05 26.08 -26.63
N THR A 241 -4.81 26.74 -25.78
CA THR A 241 -4.43 26.97 -24.38
C THR A 241 -5.46 26.31 -23.48
N PHE A 242 -5.00 25.71 -22.38
CA PHE A 242 -5.81 24.98 -21.42
C PHE A 242 -5.50 25.47 -20.00
N SER A 243 -6.47 25.29 -19.11
CA SER A 243 -6.30 25.52 -17.68
C SER A 243 -6.98 24.38 -16.93
N CYS A 244 -6.22 23.65 -16.14
CA CYS A 244 -6.68 22.58 -15.29
C CYS A 244 -6.73 23.02 -13.83
N VAL A 245 -7.78 22.63 -13.09
CA VAL A 245 -7.97 22.93 -11.67
C VAL A 245 -8.05 21.62 -10.88
N ASN A 246 -7.43 21.59 -9.72
CA ASN A 246 -7.41 20.39 -8.91
C ASN A 246 -8.76 20.13 -8.24
N HIS A 247 -9.41 19.03 -8.57
CA HIS A 247 -10.70 18.64 -8.01
C HIS A 247 -10.62 17.97 -6.64
N ASN A 248 -9.40 17.76 -6.08
CA ASN A 248 -9.23 17.23 -4.75
C ASN A 248 -9.44 18.32 -3.68
N ALA A 249 -10.67 18.52 -3.28
CA ALA A 249 -11.03 19.51 -2.26
C ALA A 249 -10.31 19.29 -0.92
N LEU A 250 -9.86 18.07 -0.59
CA LEU A 250 -9.15 17.78 0.66
C LEU A 250 -7.85 18.57 0.79
N LEU A 251 -7.19 18.89 -0.33
CA LEU A 251 -5.95 19.69 -0.32
C LEU A 251 -6.15 21.12 0.22
N THR A 252 -7.37 21.66 0.12
CA THR A 252 -7.71 22.98 0.61
C THR A 252 -8.50 22.98 1.91
N THR A 253 -9.26 21.91 2.19
CA THR A 253 -10.17 21.85 3.34
C THR A 253 -9.59 21.08 4.53
N THR A 254 -8.57 20.25 4.31
CA THR A 254 -8.02 19.39 5.35
C THR A 254 -6.56 19.73 5.62
N LYS A 255 -6.30 20.25 6.82
CA LYS A 255 -4.92 20.55 7.25
C LYS A 255 -4.08 19.27 7.25
N GLY A 256 -2.93 19.30 6.56
CA GLY A 256 -2.02 18.17 6.45
C GLY A 256 -2.29 17.23 5.26
N ALA A 257 -3.35 17.46 4.47
CA ALA A 257 -3.50 16.75 3.20
C ALA A 257 -2.37 17.13 2.25
N ILE A 258 -1.68 16.13 1.70
CA ILE A 258 -0.46 16.35 0.90
C ILE A 258 -0.57 15.91 -0.55
N SER A 259 -1.52 15.04 -0.88
CA SER A 259 -1.71 14.47 -2.21
C SER A 259 -3.03 13.72 -2.28
N GLY A 260 -3.36 13.19 -3.45
CA GLY A 260 -4.47 12.29 -3.67
C GLY A 260 -4.99 12.33 -5.09
N LYS A 261 -5.95 11.46 -5.36
CA LYS A 261 -6.68 11.39 -6.63
C LYS A 261 -8.13 11.07 -6.35
N THR A 262 -9.04 11.80 -6.99
CA THR A 262 -10.47 11.54 -6.96
C THR A 262 -10.87 10.50 -8.00
N GLY A 263 -11.89 9.70 -7.69
CA GLY A 263 -12.55 8.76 -8.60
C GLY A 263 -14.06 9.05 -8.63
N PHE A 264 -14.70 8.74 -9.75
CA PHE A 264 -16.13 8.96 -9.96
C PHE A 264 -16.77 7.70 -10.53
#